data_39494d315c2e4a9e1a18ef08a8d314ef
#
_entry.id   39494d315c2e4a9e1a18ef08a8d314ef
#
_cell.length_a   1.000
_cell.length_b   1.000
_cell.length_c   1.000
_cell.angle_alpha   90.00
_cell.angle_beta   90.00
_cell.angle_gamma   90.00
#
_symmetry.space_group_name_H-M   'P 1'
#
loop_
_entity.id
_entity.type
_entity.pdbx_description
1 polymer ?
#
loop_
_entity_poly.entity_id
_entity_poly.type
_entity_poly.pdbx_seq_one_letter_code
_entity_poly.pdbx_strand_id
1 'polypeptide(L)'
;MRNNQPVTQREFSFDDNATLMSTTDLNSFITYANDAFIEVSGFSPEEVNGQPHNMVRHPDMPPEAFADMWTTLKQGEPWTALVKNRRKNGDHYWVRANAIPVVREGKVQGFMSVRTKPSAQEIRQTEALYRDFREGRAKGRRFHKGLIVGTGWRALSSILKTLPLRWRIRSTLLTLLPLSVLGVWLLGLAPLAIGCFAGGMAGLLLLASLWLEQQISRPMERMCRQALSVATGASHKVEQIDRVDEIGVTLRAIGQLGLMFRWLVDDVSGQAINVLSASDAIARSNDELSRRTEQAAANVQQTAATMNEMTATVKSNTDTAKEVNGLSENTSHAAIKGGKVMQEMVGMMAEIADSSKRIANITSVIDGIAFQTNILALNAAVEAARAGEQGKGFAVVAGEVRSLAQRSAKAASEIKNLVETSASRVQSGSDHADAAGHTMQEIVDQVQNVTALIAQISGATAEQAIALTQVSTAVEDLDDITHQNAARVAESAEASGRMKHQANRLVEAISVFR
;
A
#
# COMPACT_ATOMS: atom_id res chain seq x y z
N MET A 1 -4.52 38.62 -39.10
CA MET A 1 -5.06 37.37 -38.50
C MET A 1 -3.96 36.35 -38.31
N ARG A 2 -3.98 35.58 -37.22
CA ARG A 2 -3.03 34.46 -37.03
C ARG A 2 -3.36 33.36 -38.04
N ASN A 3 -2.40 32.98 -38.85
CA ASN A 3 -2.53 31.88 -39.82
C ASN A 3 -1.97 30.62 -39.17
N ASN A 4 -2.86 29.81 -38.57
CA ASN A 4 -2.45 28.58 -37.91
C ASN A 4 -2.21 27.47 -38.94
N GLN A 5 -0.96 26.97 -38.97
CA GLN A 5 -0.55 25.85 -39.81
C GLN A 5 -0.02 24.70 -38.93
N PRO A 6 0.03 23.46 -39.41
CA PRO A 6 -0.51 22.97 -40.70
C PRO A 6 -2.03 22.84 -40.70
N VAL A 7 -2.65 22.68 -41.88
CA VAL A 7 -4.05 22.26 -42.07
C VAL A 7 -4.09 21.10 -43.07
N THR A 8 -4.86 20.05 -42.75
CA THR A 8 -4.95 18.81 -43.56
C THR A 8 -6.22 18.69 -44.36
N GLN A 9 -7.22 19.55 -44.10
CA GLN A 9 -8.60 19.46 -44.61
C GLN A 9 -9.32 18.15 -44.24
N ARG A 10 -8.78 17.34 -43.34
CA ARG A 10 -9.42 16.13 -42.81
C ARG A 10 -10.26 16.48 -41.59
N GLU A 11 -11.53 16.06 -41.61
CA GLU A 11 -12.44 16.26 -40.50
C GLU A 11 -12.17 15.21 -39.41
N PHE A 12 -12.02 15.68 -38.14
CA PHE A 12 -12.02 14.85 -36.96
C PHE A 12 -13.43 14.82 -36.36
N SER A 13 -14.03 13.63 -36.33
CA SER A 13 -15.32 13.42 -35.68
C SER A 13 -15.12 13.05 -34.23
N PHE A 14 -15.91 13.66 -33.35
CA PHE A 14 -15.91 13.39 -31.91
C PHE A 14 -17.33 12.99 -31.47
N ASP A 15 -17.49 12.53 -30.22
CA ASP A 15 -18.77 12.04 -29.69
C ASP A 15 -19.86 13.11 -29.76
N ASP A 16 -21.09 12.71 -30.14
CA ASP A 16 -22.23 13.62 -30.32
C ASP A 16 -22.66 14.26 -28.98
N ASN A 17 -22.42 13.57 -27.83
CA ASN A 17 -22.73 14.06 -26.49
C ASN A 17 -21.58 14.87 -25.86
N ALA A 18 -20.42 14.93 -26.51
CA ALA A 18 -19.29 15.66 -25.97
C ALA A 18 -19.59 17.15 -25.88
N THR A 19 -19.36 17.72 -24.72
CA THR A 19 -19.48 19.16 -24.44
C THR A 19 -18.08 19.73 -24.20
N LEU A 20 -17.58 20.54 -25.16
CA LEU A 20 -16.29 21.18 -25.06
C LEU A 20 -16.44 22.54 -24.38
N MET A 21 -15.81 22.72 -23.24
CA MET A 21 -15.90 23.95 -22.47
C MET A 21 -14.53 24.64 -22.34
N SER A 22 -14.51 25.96 -22.50
CA SER A 22 -13.36 26.78 -22.17
C SER A 22 -13.78 28.12 -21.63
N THR A 23 -12.95 28.71 -20.75
CA THR A 23 -13.06 30.10 -20.32
C THR A 23 -11.83 30.87 -20.71
N THR A 24 -11.99 32.19 -20.86
CA THR A 24 -10.90 33.11 -21.15
C THR A 24 -10.99 34.34 -20.28
N ASP A 25 -9.88 35.05 -20.12
CA ASP A 25 -9.85 36.38 -19.58
C ASP A 25 -10.40 37.42 -20.59
N LEU A 26 -10.36 38.69 -20.23
CA LEU A 26 -10.78 39.81 -21.10
C LEU A 26 -9.95 39.92 -22.38
N ASN A 27 -8.70 39.43 -22.39
CA ASN A 27 -7.77 39.46 -23.50
C ASN A 27 -7.83 38.19 -24.35
N SER A 28 -8.79 37.30 -24.08
CA SER A 28 -8.97 35.98 -24.73
C SER A 28 -7.85 34.98 -24.48
N PHE A 29 -7.08 35.09 -23.41
CA PHE A 29 -6.21 34.01 -22.94
C PHE A 29 -7.04 32.96 -22.21
N ILE A 30 -6.81 31.69 -22.53
CA ILE A 30 -7.55 30.56 -21.96
C ILE A 30 -7.16 30.41 -20.48
N THR A 31 -8.14 30.47 -19.60
CA THR A 31 -8.00 30.30 -18.16
C THR A 31 -8.42 28.93 -17.67
N TYR A 32 -9.29 28.26 -18.44
CA TYR A 32 -9.74 26.89 -18.18
C TYR A 32 -10.17 26.20 -19.48
N ALA A 33 -9.92 24.91 -19.58
CA ALA A 33 -10.43 24.03 -20.63
C ALA A 33 -10.71 22.64 -20.05
N ASN A 34 -11.89 22.08 -20.34
CA ASN A 34 -12.25 20.75 -19.87
C ASN A 34 -11.58 19.64 -20.73
N ASP A 35 -11.61 18.40 -20.23
CA ASP A 35 -10.99 17.24 -20.90
C ASP A 35 -11.47 17.05 -22.33
N ALA A 36 -12.77 17.19 -22.57
CA ALA A 36 -13.32 17.08 -23.92
C ALA A 36 -12.73 18.13 -24.87
N PHE A 37 -12.48 19.35 -24.40
CA PHE A 37 -11.80 20.38 -25.22
C PHE A 37 -10.35 19.99 -25.50
N ILE A 38 -9.63 19.50 -24.49
CA ILE A 38 -8.23 19.06 -24.61
C ILE A 38 -8.12 17.90 -25.60
N GLU A 39 -8.92 16.85 -25.43
CA GLU A 39 -8.94 15.67 -26.29
C GLU A 39 -9.27 16.02 -27.75
N VAL A 40 -10.38 16.77 -27.96
CA VAL A 40 -10.82 17.11 -29.31
C VAL A 40 -9.88 18.09 -29.98
N SER A 41 -9.26 19.02 -29.26
CA SER A 41 -8.27 19.95 -29.83
C SER A 41 -6.92 19.30 -30.11
N GLY A 42 -6.57 18.21 -29.39
CA GLY A 42 -5.33 17.46 -29.53
C GLY A 42 -4.10 18.18 -28.94
N PHE A 43 -4.30 19.23 -28.14
CA PHE A 43 -3.24 19.90 -27.38
C PHE A 43 -3.20 19.34 -25.96
N SER A 44 -2.09 19.48 -25.25
CA SER A 44 -2.02 19.16 -23.83
C SER A 44 -2.60 20.31 -22.97
N PRO A 45 -3.00 20.06 -21.72
CA PRO A 45 -3.46 21.11 -20.81
C PRO A 45 -2.46 22.25 -20.66
N GLU A 46 -1.16 21.93 -20.56
CA GLU A 46 -0.07 22.88 -20.41
C GLU A 46 0.11 23.74 -21.68
N GLU A 47 -0.16 23.16 -22.85
CA GLU A 47 -0.11 23.87 -24.12
C GLU A 47 -1.31 24.80 -24.36
N VAL A 48 -2.41 24.60 -23.64
CA VAL A 48 -3.66 25.36 -23.79
C VAL A 48 -3.75 26.47 -22.76
N ASN A 49 -3.42 26.20 -21.52
CA ASN A 49 -3.58 27.14 -20.41
C ASN A 49 -2.69 28.39 -20.61
N GLY A 50 -3.28 29.58 -20.41
CA GLY A 50 -2.58 30.84 -20.62
C GLY A 50 -2.28 31.19 -22.08
N GLN A 51 -2.77 30.41 -23.06
CA GLN A 51 -2.59 30.70 -24.48
C GLN A 51 -3.79 31.45 -25.09
N PRO A 52 -3.56 32.27 -26.11
CA PRO A 52 -4.67 32.95 -26.79
C PRO A 52 -5.62 31.93 -27.42
N HIS A 53 -6.92 32.09 -27.20
CA HIS A 53 -7.94 31.16 -27.70
C HIS A 53 -7.93 30.96 -29.23
N ASN A 54 -7.37 31.91 -29.97
CA ASN A 54 -7.23 31.82 -31.43
C ASN A 54 -6.25 30.73 -31.89
N MET A 55 -5.58 30.02 -30.97
CA MET A 55 -4.68 28.90 -31.31
C MET A 55 -5.42 27.74 -32.01
N VAL A 56 -6.68 27.51 -31.63
CA VAL A 56 -7.52 26.46 -32.24
C VAL A 56 -8.29 26.97 -33.47
N ARG A 57 -8.08 28.19 -33.91
CA ARG A 57 -8.82 28.76 -35.04
C ARG A 57 -8.37 28.14 -36.35
N HIS A 58 -9.34 27.66 -37.16
CA HIS A 58 -9.07 27.23 -38.52
C HIS A 58 -8.96 28.44 -39.48
N PRO A 59 -8.00 28.48 -40.44
CA PRO A 59 -7.87 29.58 -41.40
C PRO A 59 -9.09 29.78 -42.29
N ASP A 60 -9.90 28.74 -42.56
CA ASP A 60 -11.11 28.83 -43.37
C ASP A 60 -12.25 29.62 -42.68
N MET A 61 -12.12 30.00 -41.42
CA MET A 61 -13.14 30.82 -40.76
C MET A 61 -13.12 32.26 -41.25
N PRO A 62 -14.29 32.82 -41.67
CA PRO A 62 -14.36 34.21 -42.10
C PRO A 62 -13.98 35.15 -40.97
N PRO A 63 -13.15 36.18 -41.24
CA PRO A 63 -12.78 37.19 -40.25
C PRO A 63 -13.97 37.89 -39.65
N GLU A 64 -15.00 38.13 -40.44
CA GLU A 64 -16.22 38.82 -40.09
C GLU A 64 -17.01 38.09 -38.98
N ALA A 65 -16.97 36.77 -38.95
CA ALA A 65 -17.62 35.96 -37.90
C ALA A 65 -17.03 36.27 -36.51
N PHE A 66 -15.70 36.40 -36.41
CA PHE A 66 -15.04 36.74 -35.16
C PHE A 66 -15.13 38.22 -34.78
N ALA A 67 -15.16 39.10 -35.78
CA ALA A 67 -15.45 40.52 -35.53
C ALA A 67 -16.82 40.71 -34.92
N ASP A 68 -17.83 40.02 -35.44
CA ASP A 68 -19.21 40.02 -34.90
C ASP A 68 -19.22 39.40 -33.49
N MET A 69 -18.55 38.26 -33.28
CA MET A 69 -18.43 37.63 -31.96
C MET A 69 -17.91 38.60 -30.89
N TRP A 70 -16.77 39.24 -31.16
CA TRP A 70 -16.15 40.11 -30.17
C TRP A 70 -17.00 41.38 -29.95
N THR A 71 -17.64 41.90 -30.99
CA THR A 71 -18.56 43.04 -30.83
C THR A 71 -19.76 42.69 -29.95
N THR A 72 -20.33 41.52 -30.16
CA THR A 72 -21.48 41.02 -29.39
C THR A 72 -21.12 40.75 -27.93
N LEU A 73 -20.01 40.02 -27.68
CA LEU A 73 -19.57 39.69 -26.33
C LEU A 73 -19.17 40.90 -25.51
N LYS A 74 -18.51 41.90 -26.12
CA LYS A 74 -18.18 43.18 -25.45
C LYS A 74 -19.39 44.02 -25.11
N GLN A 75 -20.51 43.83 -25.82
CA GLN A 75 -21.82 44.47 -25.48
C GLN A 75 -22.55 43.75 -24.33
N GLY A 76 -21.95 42.68 -23.77
CA GLY A 76 -22.58 41.89 -22.71
C GLY A 76 -23.62 40.87 -23.22
N GLU A 77 -23.62 40.59 -24.53
CA GLU A 77 -24.61 39.71 -25.15
C GLU A 77 -24.06 38.37 -25.55
N PRO A 78 -24.87 37.29 -25.53
CA PRO A 78 -24.45 35.95 -25.98
C PRO A 78 -24.30 35.92 -27.51
N TRP A 79 -23.32 35.09 -27.96
CA TRP A 79 -23.06 34.84 -29.36
C TRP A 79 -23.08 33.35 -29.66
N THR A 80 -23.80 32.92 -30.70
CA THR A 80 -23.90 31.54 -31.12
C THR A 80 -23.70 31.41 -32.63
N ALA A 81 -22.71 30.63 -33.06
CA ALA A 81 -22.52 30.26 -34.47
C ALA A 81 -21.77 28.96 -34.60
N LEU A 82 -21.76 28.41 -35.84
CA LEU A 82 -20.91 27.29 -36.17
C LEU A 82 -19.46 27.78 -36.38
N VAL A 83 -18.51 27.06 -35.82
CA VAL A 83 -17.08 27.39 -35.89
C VAL A 83 -16.29 26.17 -36.35
N LYS A 84 -15.46 26.35 -37.39
CA LYS A 84 -14.48 25.38 -37.81
C LYS A 84 -13.20 25.63 -37.01
N ASN A 85 -12.80 24.68 -36.20
CA ASN A 85 -11.57 24.72 -35.41
C ASN A 85 -10.50 23.81 -36.00
N ARG A 86 -9.24 24.05 -35.66
CA ARG A 86 -8.06 23.27 -36.05
C ARG A 86 -7.51 22.51 -34.85
N ARG A 87 -7.21 21.23 -35.05
CA ARG A 87 -6.45 20.41 -34.10
C ARG A 87 -4.94 20.69 -34.21
N LYS A 88 -4.20 20.27 -33.18
CA LYS A 88 -2.73 20.37 -33.16
C LYS A 88 -2.06 19.76 -34.40
N ASN A 89 -2.55 18.60 -34.86
CA ASN A 89 -2.03 17.88 -36.03
C ASN A 89 -2.46 18.50 -37.39
N GLY A 90 -3.32 19.54 -37.38
CA GLY A 90 -3.83 20.18 -38.59
C GLY A 90 -5.19 19.72 -39.07
N ASP A 91 -5.75 18.65 -38.53
CA ASP A 91 -7.12 18.24 -38.81
C ASP A 91 -8.10 19.30 -38.30
N HIS A 92 -9.34 19.27 -38.77
CA HIS A 92 -10.34 20.23 -38.32
C HIS A 92 -11.55 19.54 -37.69
N TYR A 93 -12.27 20.27 -36.87
CA TYR A 93 -13.53 19.85 -36.27
C TYR A 93 -14.52 21.01 -36.25
N TRP A 94 -15.80 20.66 -36.43
CA TRP A 94 -16.87 21.64 -36.39
C TRP A 94 -17.56 21.63 -35.04
N VAL A 95 -17.84 22.83 -34.53
CA VAL A 95 -18.57 23.00 -33.28
C VAL A 95 -19.65 24.06 -33.42
N ARG A 96 -20.76 23.92 -32.73
CA ARG A 96 -21.66 25.00 -32.41
C ARG A 96 -21.14 25.69 -31.17
N ALA A 97 -20.53 26.84 -31.33
CA ALA A 97 -19.97 27.61 -30.23
C ALA A 97 -21.06 28.54 -29.64
N ASN A 98 -21.35 28.34 -28.35
CA ASN A 98 -22.18 29.22 -27.55
C ASN A 98 -21.26 29.98 -26.61
N ALA A 99 -20.97 31.23 -26.93
CA ALA A 99 -20.09 32.09 -26.14
C ALA A 99 -20.90 33.12 -25.38
N ILE A 100 -20.59 33.28 -24.10
CA ILE A 100 -21.26 34.26 -23.21
C ILE A 100 -20.21 35.04 -22.40
N PRO A 101 -20.47 36.33 -22.09
CA PRO A 101 -19.63 37.08 -21.16
C PRO A 101 -19.85 36.58 -19.73
N VAL A 102 -18.77 36.36 -18.98
CA VAL A 102 -18.80 36.08 -17.55
C VAL A 102 -18.87 37.41 -16.80
N VAL A 103 -20.02 37.72 -16.22
CA VAL A 103 -20.25 38.97 -15.49
C VAL A 103 -20.18 38.68 -13.99
N ARG A 104 -19.32 39.42 -13.27
CA ARG A 104 -19.24 39.41 -11.80
C ARG A 104 -19.35 40.83 -11.30
N GLU A 105 -20.19 41.08 -10.30
CA GLU A 105 -20.43 42.41 -9.73
C GLU A 105 -20.74 43.51 -10.78
N GLY A 106 -21.46 43.12 -11.82
CA GLY A 106 -21.84 44.02 -12.91
C GLY A 106 -20.74 44.34 -13.93
N LYS A 107 -19.54 43.73 -13.81
CA LYS A 107 -18.43 43.90 -14.75
C LYS A 107 -18.12 42.59 -15.47
N VAL A 108 -17.84 42.70 -16.77
CA VAL A 108 -17.36 41.55 -17.55
C VAL A 108 -15.93 41.22 -17.07
N GLN A 109 -15.70 39.99 -16.64
CA GLN A 109 -14.38 39.52 -16.17
C GLN A 109 -13.70 38.60 -17.17
N GLY A 110 -14.44 38.04 -18.12
CA GLY A 110 -13.94 37.14 -19.13
C GLY A 110 -15.06 36.58 -19.98
N PHE A 111 -14.79 35.51 -20.68
CA PHE A 111 -15.75 34.87 -21.58
C PHE A 111 -15.75 33.37 -21.37
N MET A 112 -16.93 32.75 -21.39
CA MET A 112 -17.12 31.31 -21.34
C MET A 112 -17.71 30.85 -22.67
N SER A 113 -17.20 29.74 -23.20
CA SER A 113 -17.75 29.14 -24.41
C SER A 113 -17.99 27.66 -24.20
N VAL A 114 -19.24 27.27 -24.41
CA VAL A 114 -19.71 25.89 -24.38
C VAL A 114 -20.00 25.47 -25.83
N ARG A 115 -19.41 24.37 -26.26
CA ARG A 115 -19.46 23.92 -27.65
C ARG A 115 -20.01 22.52 -27.74
N THR A 116 -20.92 22.33 -28.68
CA THR A 116 -21.52 21.03 -29.00
C THR A 116 -21.27 20.67 -30.45
N LYS A 117 -21.43 19.41 -30.79
CA LYS A 117 -21.29 18.93 -32.18
C LYS A 117 -22.50 19.36 -33.00
N PRO A 118 -22.32 20.04 -34.16
CA PRO A 118 -23.41 20.35 -35.06
C PRO A 118 -23.74 19.15 -35.95
N SER A 119 -24.95 19.17 -36.50
CA SER A 119 -25.36 18.14 -37.48
C SER A 119 -24.62 18.29 -38.82
N ALA A 120 -24.46 17.20 -39.55
CA ALA A 120 -23.80 17.21 -40.85
C ALA A 120 -24.52 18.10 -41.87
N GLN A 121 -25.84 18.31 -41.74
CA GLN A 121 -26.61 19.20 -42.59
C GLN A 121 -26.25 20.66 -42.35
N GLU A 122 -26.16 21.07 -41.08
CA GLU A 122 -25.75 22.43 -40.66
C GLU A 122 -24.33 22.72 -41.11
N ILE A 123 -23.40 21.76 -40.96
CA ILE A 123 -22.02 21.90 -41.42
C ILE A 123 -21.98 22.22 -42.91
N ARG A 124 -22.63 21.41 -43.74
CA ARG A 124 -22.64 21.60 -45.20
C ARG A 124 -23.20 22.97 -45.61
N GLN A 125 -24.31 23.38 -45.00
CA GLN A 125 -24.92 24.68 -45.26
C GLN A 125 -24.03 25.86 -44.87
N THR A 126 -23.41 25.76 -43.66
CA THR A 126 -22.54 26.80 -43.14
C THR A 126 -21.23 26.89 -43.89
N GLU A 127 -20.64 25.75 -44.26
CA GLU A 127 -19.39 25.73 -45.01
C GLU A 127 -19.52 26.39 -46.41
N ALA A 128 -20.65 26.15 -47.10
CA ALA A 128 -20.95 26.84 -48.36
C ALA A 128 -21.07 28.36 -48.16
N LEU A 129 -21.80 28.80 -47.10
CA LEU A 129 -21.92 30.23 -46.77
C LEU A 129 -20.57 30.86 -46.39
N TYR A 130 -19.74 30.19 -45.60
CA TYR A 130 -18.43 30.70 -45.17
C TYR A 130 -17.45 30.80 -46.36
N ARG A 131 -17.56 29.87 -47.33
CA ARG A 131 -16.82 29.96 -48.58
C ARG A 131 -17.19 31.25 -49.34
N ASP A 132 -18.49 31.57 -49.47
CA ASP A 132 -18.94 32.80 -50.13
C ASP A 132 -18.37 34.06 -49.48
N PHE A 133 -18.26 34.08 -48.11
CA PHE A 133 -17.61 35.19 -47.41
C PHE A 133 -16.13 35.30 -47.73
N ARG A 134 -15.39 34.16 -47.72
CA ARG A 134 -13.94 34.18 -48.03
C ARG A 134 -13.64 34.62 -49.46
N GLU A 135 -14.49 34.24 -50.39
CA GLU A 135 -14.30 34.52 -51.80
C GLU A 135 -14.96 35.87 -52.23
N GLY A 136 -15.44 36.64 -51.27
CA GLY A 136 -16.05 37.95 -51.55
C GLY A 136 -17.41 37.89 -52.26
N ARG A 137 -17.99 36.69 -52.37
CA ARG A 137 -19.30 36.44 -53.04
C ARG A 137 -20.51 36.69 -52.13
N ALA A 138 -20.30 36.89 -50.83
CA ALA A 138 -21.38 37.12 -49.86
C ALA A 138 -22.01 38.52 -49.93
N LYS A 139 -22.04 39.17 -51.12
CA LYS A 139 -22.60 40.50 -51.31
C LYS A 139 -24.04 40.61 -50.78
N GLY A 140 -24.33 41.63 -49.98
CA GLY A 140 -25.65 41.82 -49.38
C GLY A 140 -25.94 40.94 -48.16
N ARG A 141 -24.90 40.33 -47.50
CA ARG A 141 -25.00 39.59 -46.26
C ARG A 141 -23.93 40.08 -45.25
N ARG A 142 -24.24 40.02 -43.96
CA ARG A 142 -23.29 40.30 -42.87
C ARG A 142 -23.56 39.40 -41.65
N PHE A 143 -22.58 39.26 -40.79
CA PHE A 143 -22.78 38.66 -39.46
C PHE A 143 -23.42 39.69 -38.53
N HIS A 144 -24.38 39.25 -37.68
CA HIS A 144 -24.98 40.03 -36.62
C HIS A 144 -25.42 39.14 -35.48
N LYS A 145 -24.73 39.22 -34.35
CA LYS A 145 -24.97 38.38 -33.13
C LYS A 145 -25.00 36.89 -33.43
N GLY A 146 -24.06 36.40 -34.30
CA GLY A 146 -23.95 35.01 -34.74
C GLY A 146 -24.86 34.62 -35.90
N LEU A 147 -25.83 35.43 -36.28
CA LEU A 147 -26.70 35.17 -37.43
C LEU A 147 -26.16 35.81 -38.71
N ILE A 148 -26.43 35.21 -39.84
CA ILE A 148 -26.17 35.81 -41.14
C ILE A 148 -27.44 36.54 -41.58
N VAL A 149 -27.37 37.86 -41.70
CA VAL A 149 -28.48 38.73 -42.03
C VAL A 149 -28.24 39.43 -43.37
N GLY A 150 -29.32 39.76 -44.06
CA GLY A 150 -29.30 40.54 -45.32
C GLY A 150 -28.93 42.01 -45.04
N THR A 151 -28.27 42.63 -46.05
CA THR A 151 -28.02 44.08 -46.08
C THR A 151 -28.63 44.70 -47.35
N GLY A 152 -28.85 46.04 -47.38
CA GLY A 152 -29.54 46.68 -48.48
C GLY A 152 -30.98 46.21 -48.61
N TRP A 153 -31.45 45.93 -49.80
CA TRP A 153 -32.82 45.43 -50.07
C TRP A 153 -33.14 44.10 -49.33
N ARG A 154 -32.14 43.22 -49.16
CA ARG A 154 -32.31 41.96 -48.41
C ARG A 154 -32.44 42.18 -46.88
N ALA A 155 -32.19 43.36 -46.37
CA ALA A 155 -32.37 43.67 -44.96
C ALA A 155 -33.83 43.53 -44.53
N LEU A 156 -34.80 43.81 -45.44
CA LEU A 156 -36.22 43.64 -45.16
C LEU A 156 -36.59 42.20 -44.74
N SER A 157 -36.00 41.19 -45.33
CA SER A 157 -36.23 39.78 -44.93
C SER A 157 -35.63 39.42 -43.59
N SER A 158 -34.70 40.25 -43.06
CA SER A 158 -33.99 40.00 -41.80
C SER A 158 -34.47 40.91 -40.66
N ILE A 159 -35.31 41.93 -40.95
CA ILE A 159 -35.83 42.86 -39.95
C ILE A 159 -36.49 42.14 -38.76
N LEU A 160 -37.39 41.18 -39.07
CA LEU A 160 -38.04 40.39 -38.02
C LEU A 160 -37.08 39.55 -37.16
N LYS A 161 -35.88 39.27 -37.64
CA LYS A 161 -34.85 38.50 -36.88
C LYS A 161 -33.99 39.42 -35.99
N THR A 162 -33.85 40.68 -36.34
CA THR A 162 -32.87 41.61 -35.70
C THR A 162 -33.49 42.66 -34.81
N LEU A 163 -34.78 42.99 -35.00
CA LEU A 163 -35.46 43.96 -34.17
C LEU A 163 -35.72 43.48 -32.73
N PRO A 164 -35.35 44.26 -31.69
CA PRO A 164 -35.75 43.99 -30.32
C PRO A 164 -37.28 43.86 -30.18
N LEU A 165 -37.75 43.06 -29.22
CA LEU A 165 -39.18 42.77 -29.04
C LEU A 165 -40.03 44.04 -28.91
N ARG A 166 -39.55 45.04 -28.17
CA ARG A 166 -40.22 46.35 -28.01
C ARG A 166 -40.44 47.06 -29.35
N TRP A 167 -39.45 47.04 -30.24
CA TRP A 167 -39.58 47.67 -31.55
C TRP A 167 -40.43 46.84 -32.52
N ARG A 168 -40.47 45.51 -32.39
CA ARG A 168 -41.40 44.65 -33.15
C ARG A 168 -42.84 44.99 -32.79
N ILE A 169 -43.17 45.12 -31.51
CA ILE A 169 -44.49 45.50 -31.04
C ILE A 169 -44.84 46.92 -31.53
N ARG A 170 -43.94 47.91 -31.34
CA ARG A 170 -44.17 49.30 -31.77
C ARG A 170 -44.34 49.39 -33.30
N SER A 171 -43.50 48.72 -34.10
CA SER A 171 -43.63 48.78 -35.55
C SER A 171 -44.92 48.15 -36.06
N THR A 172 -45.37 47.05 -35.43
CA THR A 172 -46.65 46.42 -35.77
C THR A 172 -47.84 47.37 -35.48
N LEU A 173 -47.83 48.00 -34.31
CA LEU A 173 -48.85 48.95 -33.97
C LEU A 173 -48.82 50.24 -34.88
N LEU A 174 -47.59 50.66 -35.21
CA LEU A 174 -47.40 51.85 -36.05
C LEU A 174 -47.86 51.59 -37.50
N THR A 175 -47.81 50.35 -38.03
CA THR A 175 -48.35 50.03 -39.36
C THR A 175 -49.88 49.94 -39.39
N LEU A 176 -50.55 49.72 -38.27
CA LEU A 176 -51.98 49.70 -38.17
C LEU A 176 -52.59 51.11 -38.35
N LEU A 177 -51.84 52.16 -37.97
CA LEU A 177 -52.34 53.57 -38.08
C LEU A 177 -52.61 53.98 -39.54
N PRO A 178 -51.65 53.88 -40.49
CA PRO A 178 -51.92 54.28 -41.88
C PRO A 178 -52.94 53.36 -42.54
N LEU A 179 -53.01 52.07 -42.19
CA LEU A 179 -54.01 51.16 -42.72
C LEU A 179 -55.42 51.52 -42.27
N SER A 180 -55.61 51.86 -41.01
CA SER A 180 -56.91 52.29 -40.49
C SER A 180 -57.33 53.64 -41.03
N VAL A 181 -56.40 54.61 -41.16
CA VAL A 181 -56.66 55.91 -41.79
C VAL A 181 -57.00 55.74 -43.25
N LEU A 182 -56.31 54.88 -44.00
CA LEU A 182 -56.63 54.56 -45.40
C LEU A 182 -58.04 53.96 -45.55
N GLY A 183 -58.36 53.00 -44.63
CA GLY A 183 -59.73 52.41 -44.62
C GLY A 183 -60.82 53.47 -44.41
N VAL A 184 -60.64 54.40 -43.47
CA VAL A 184 -61.56 55.49 -43.22
C VAL A 184 -61.62 56.49 -44.39
N TRP A 185 -60.49 56.71 -45.07
CA TRP A 185 -60.44 57.58 -46.26
C TRP A 185 -61.20 56.93 -47.43
N LEU A 186 -61.08 55.66 -47.63
CA LEU A 186 -61.81 54.89 -48.68
C LEU A 186 -63.32 54.87 -48.45
N LEU A 187 -63.80 55.09 -47.22
CA LEU A 187 -65.20 55.23 -46.86
C LEU A 187 -65.76 56.62 -47.16
N GLY A 188 -64.97 57.58 -47.66
CA GLY A 188 -65.40 58.90 -48.11
C GLY A 188 -65.70 59.86 -46.99
N LEU A 189 -65.15 59.74 -45.79
CA LEU A 189 -65.40 60.66 -44.66
C LEU A 189 -64.72 62.00 -44.88
N ALA A 190 -65.29 63.09 -44.26
CA ALA A 190 -64.74 64.41 -44.34
C ALA A 190 -63.33 64.54 -43.76
N PRO A 191 -62.43 65.35 -44.32
CA PRO A 191 -61.04 65.46 -43.89
C PRO A 191 -60.86 65.75 -42.39
N LEU A 192 -61.75 66.55 -41.77
CA LEU A 192 -61.72 66.82 -40.34
C LEU A 192 -62.01 65.57 -39.49
N ALA A 193 -62.93 64.71 -39.93
CA ALA A 193 -63.31 63.49 -39.28
C ALA A 193 -62.15 62.48 -39.39
N ILE A 194 -61.44 62.42 -40.55
CA ILE A 194 -60.23 61.60 -40.74
C ILE A 194 -59.12 62.04 -39.81
N GLY A 195 -58.94 63.39 -39.66
CA GLY A 195 -57.92 63.91 -38.73
C GLY A 195 -58.20 63.57 -37.25
N CYS A 196 -59.47 63.72 -36.82
CA CYS A 196 -59.89 63.35 -35.46
C CYS A 196 -59.74 61.84 -35.21
N PHE A 197 -60.11 61.01 -36.19
CA PHE A 197 -59.92 59.54 -36.12
C PHE A 197 -58.46 59.19 -36.06
N ALA A 198 -57.59 59.76 -36.90
CA ALA A 198 -56.18 59.54 -36.92
C ALA A 198 -55.50 59.88 -35.59
N GLY A 199 -55.85 61.06 -35.01
CA GLY A 199 -55.37 61.49 -33.71
C GLY A 199 -55.81 60.59 -32.55
N GLY A 200 -57.09 60.22 -32.53
CA GLY A 200 -57.60 59.27 -31.53
C GLY A 200 -56.96 57.89 -31.62
N MET A 201 -56.86 57.40 -32.85
CA MET A 201 -56.21 56.11 -33.11
C MET A 201 -54.72 56.16 -32.74
N ALA A 202 -53.99 57.23 -33.06
CA ALA A 202 -52.58 57.36 -32.68
C ALA A 202 -52.41 57.34 -31.15
N GLY A 203 -53.30 58.05 -30.42
CA GLY A 203 -53.34 58.03 -28.95
C GLY A 203 -53.57 56.62 -28.38
N LEU A 204 -54.54 55.87 -28.92
CA LEU A 204 -54.84 54.50 -28.50
C LEU A 204 -53.68 53.56 -28.77
N LEU A 205 -53.08 53.66 -29.96
CA LEU A 205 -51.93 52.81 -30.32
C LEU A 205 -50.68 53.11 -29.46
N LEU A 206 -50.47 54.39 -29.07
CA LEU A 206 -49.42 54.79 -28.17
C LEU A 206 -49.63 54.19 -26.77
N LEU A 207 -50.84 54.30 -26.21
CA LEU A 207 -51.20 53.68 -24.93
C LEU A 207 -51.06 52.18 -24.96
N ALA A 208 -51.53 51.51 -26.03
CA ALA A 208 -51.37 50.10 -26.25
C ALA A 208 -49.88 49.71 -26.33
N SER A 209 -49.03 50.49 -27.00
CA SER A 209 -47.59 50.28 -27.08
C SER A 209 -46.90 50.33 -25.70
N LEU A 210 -47.24 51.36 -24.89
CA LEU A 210 -46.66 51.47 -23.54
C LEU A 210 -47.12 50.33 -22.62
N TRP A 211 -48.40 49.97 -22.73
CA TRP A 211 -48.95 48.86 -21.95
C TRP A 211 -48.29 47.50 -22.32
N LEU A 212 -48.15 47.19 -23.59
CA LEU A 212 -47.51 45.99 -24.07
C LEU A 212 -46.01 45.95 -23.72
N GLU A 213 -45.35 47.13 -23.75
CA GLU A 213 -43.95 47.21 -23.30
C GLU A 213 -43.82 46.84 -21.82
N GLN A 214 -44.69 47.33 -20.95
CA GLN A 214 -44.69 47.00 -19.53
C GLN A 214 -45.08 45.56 -19.25
N GLN A 215 -46.06 45.02 -20.00
CA GLN A 215 -46.59 43.68 -19.75
C GLN A 215 -45.72 42.56 -20.35
N ILE A 216 -45.01 42.81 -21.44
CA ILE A 216 -44.29 41.75 -22.19
C ILE A 216 -42.80 42.07 -22.31
N SER A 217 -42.41 43.22 -22.90
CA SER A 217 -41.02 43.46 -23.28
C SER A 217 -40.09 43.56 -22.08
N ARG A 218 -40.46 44.37 -21.07
CA ARG A 218 -39.62 44.55 -19.87
C ARG A 218 -39.47 43.28 -19.01
N PRO A 219 -40.54 42.51 -18.74
CA PRO A 219 -40.40 41.23 -18.05
C PRO A 219 -39.56 40.21 -18.81
N MET A 220 -39.70 40.14 -20.15
CA MET A 220 -38.86 39.24 -20.98
C MET A 220 -37.38 39.64 -20.95
N GLU A 221 -37.07 40.97 -20.96
CA GLU A 221 -35.69 41.44 -20.81
C GLU A 221 -35.09 41.07 -19.44
N ARG A 222 -35.88 41.15 -18.35
CA ARG A 222 -35.49 40.71 -17.01
C ARG A 222 -35.23 39.21 -16.97
N MET A 223 -36.15 38.43 -17.55
CA MET A 223 -36.02 36.96 -17.64
C MET A 223 -34.74 36.55 -18.40
N CYS A 224 -34.45 37.24 -19.52
CA CYS A 224 -33.22 37.00 -20.29
C CYS A 224 -31.97 37.30 -19.45
N ARG A 225 -31.94 38.45 -18.74
CA ARG A 225 -30.80 38.79 -17.85
C ARG A 225 -30.63 37.82 -16.72
N GLN A 226 -31.71 37.36 -16.08
CA GLN A 226 -31.68 36.38 -15.01
C GLN A 226 -31.14 35.02 -15.53
N ALA A 227 -31.62 34.59 -16.71
CA ALA A 227 -31.14 33.35 -17.31
C ALA A 227 -29.62 33.40 -17.62
N LEU A 228 -29.12 34.52 -18.15
CA LEU A 228 -27.67 34.70 -18.39
C LEU A 228 -26.90 34.74 -17.08
N SER A 229 -27.41 35.39 -16.05
CA SER A 229 -26.79 35.42 -14.72
C SER A 229 -26.69 34.00 -14.09
N VAL A 230 -27.74 33.19 -14.24
CA VAL A 230 -27.73 31.79 -13.79
C VAL A 230 -26.72 30.98 -14.60
N ALA A 231 -26.72 31.13 -15.92
CA ALA A 231 -25.81 30.39 -16.81
C ALA A 231 -24.31 30.63 -16.54
N THR A 232 -23.99 31.84 -16.02
CA THR A 232 -22.61 32.22 -15.66
C THR A 232 -22.25 31.98 -14.19
N GLY A 233 -23.19 31.43 -13.39
CA GLY A 233 -23.02 31.25 -11.95
C GLY A 233 -23.07 32.55 -11.14
N ALA A 234 -23.33 33.71 -11.78
CA ALA A 234 -23.35 35.04 -11.12
C ALA A 234 -24.62 35.33 -10.32
N SER A 235 -25.63 34.47 -10.36
CA SER A 235 -26.92 34.72 -9.73
C SER A 235 -26.87 34.49 -8.22
N HIS A 236 -26.83 35.59 -7.46
CA HIS A 236 -26.92 35.60 -6.00
C HIS A 236 -28.34 35.91 -5.50
N LYS A 237 -29.20 36.43 -6.37
CA LYS A 237 -30.56 36.82 -6.03
C LYS A 237 -31.53 36.30 -7.08
N VAL A 238 -32.62 35.71 -6.62
CA VAL A 238 -33.75 35.37 -7.48
C VAL A 238 -34.59 36.66 -7.67
N GLU A 239 -34.66 37.17 -8.92
CA GLU A 239 -35.60 38.23 -9.22
C GLU A 239 -37.03 37.72 -9.06
N GLN A 240 -37.84 38.44 -8.31
CA GLN A 240 -39.27 38.16 -8.14
C GLN A 240 -40.11 39.17 -8.92
N ILE A 241 -41.06 38.68 -9.66
CA ILE A 241 -42.10 39.47 -10.30
C ILE A 241 -43.43 39.04 -9.69
N ASP A 242 -44.24 40.02 -9.32
CA ASP A 242 -45.57 39.78 -8.76
C ASP A 242 -46.58 39.47 -9.87
N ARG A 243 -46.40 38.28 -10.48
CA ARG A 243 -47.30 37.72 -11.49
C ARG A 243 -47.20 36.19 -11.51
N VAL A 244 -48.34 35.55 -11.83
CA VAL A 244 -48.51 34.09 -11.82
C VAL A 244 -48.71 33.47 -13.21
N ASP A 245 -48.64 34.31 -14.26
CA ASP A 245 -48.68 33.84 -15.63
C ASP A 245 -47.38 33.14 -16.09
N GLU A 246 -47.31 32.74 -17.35
CA GLU A 246 -46.19 32.00 -17.94
C GLU A 246 -44.85 32.74 -17.76
N ILE A 247 -44.86 34.08 -17.85
CA ILE A 247 -43.65 34.90 -17.65
C ILE A 247 -43.20 34.84 -16.18
N GLY A 248 -44.14 34.96 -15.24
CA GLY A 248 -43.85 34.88 -13.82
C GLY A 248 -43.39 33.49 -13.38
N VAL A 249 -44.03 32.42 -13.91
CA VAL A 249 -43.64 31.04 -13.65
C VAL A 249 -42.24 30.74 -14.22
N THR A 250 -41.97 31.19 -15.44
CA THR A 250 -40.65 30.96 -16.10
C THR A 250 -39.54 31.68 -15.34
N LEU A 251 -39.75 32.93 -14.89
CA LEU A 251 -38.73 33.65 -14.13
C LEU A 251 -38.43 32.95 -12.78
N ARG A 252 -39.46 32.46 -12.08
CA ARG A 252 -39.29 31.68 -10.84
C ARG A 252 -38.55 30.38 -11.09
N ALA A 253 -38.89 29.65 -12.17
CA ALA A 253 -38.21 28.43 -12.56
C ALA A 253 -36.71 28.66 -12.84
N ILE A 254 -36.38 29.73 -13.57
CA ILE A 254 -34.97 30.13 -13.82
C ILE A 254 -34.26 30.45 -12.50
N GLY A 255 -34.93 31.15 -11.58
CA GLY A 255 -34.39 31.44 -10.25
C GLY A 255 -34.11 30.18 -9.42
N GLN A 256 -35.08 29.23 -9.42
CA GLN A 256 -34.90 27.94 -8.75
C GLN A 256 -33.76 27.14 -9.34
N LEU A 257 -33.62 27.10 -10.68
CA LEU A 257 -32.49 26.47 -11.35
C LEU A 257 -31.16 27.09 -10.91
N GLY A 258 -31.11 28.43 -10.77
CA GLY A 258 -29.90 29.10 -10.28
C GLY A 258 -29.51 28.69 -8.85
N LEU A 259 -30.50 28.60 -7.96
CA LEU A 259 -30.28 28.16 -6.57
C LEU A 259 -29.81 26.69 -6.52
N MET A 260 -30.45 25.81 -7.29
CA MET A 260 -30.09 24.39 -7.37
C MET A 260 -28.69 24.22 -7.96
N PHE A 261 -28.35 24.97 -9.01
CA PHE A 261 -27.01 24.91 -9.63
C PHE A 261 -25.92 25.36 -8.64
N ARG A 262 -26.19 26.44 -7.89
CA ARG A 262 -25.28 26.93 -6.85
C ARG A 262 -25.07 25.87 -5.74
N TRP A 263 -26.18 25.30 -5.24
CA TRP A 263 -26.08 24.23 -4.25
C TRP A 263 -25.24 23.07 -4.77
N LEU A 264 -25.43 22.64 -6.03
CA LEU A 264 -24.63 21.59 -6.66
C LEU A 264 -23.13 21.97 -6.72
N VAL A 265 -22.81 23.20 -7.11
CA VAL A 265 -21.43 23.71 -7.16
C VAL A 265 -20.78 23.69 -5.77
N ASP A 266 -21.49 24.16 -4.75
CA ASP A 266 -21.00 24.20 -3.38
C ASP A 266 -20.85 22.78 -2.80
N ASP A 267 -21.84 21.89 -3.05
CA ASP A 267 -21.78 20.48 -2.59
C ASP A 267 -20.62 19.73 -3.23
N VAL A 268 -20.49 19.75 -4.55
CA VAL A 268 -19.40 19.06 -5.27
C VAL A 268 -18.03 19.64 -4.88
N SER A 269 -17.94 20.96 -4.66
CA SER A 269 -16.72 21.59 -4.16
C SER A 269 -16.35 21.08 -2.76
N GLY A 270 -17.34 20.98 -1.87
CA GLY A 270 -17.17 20.41 -0.54
C GLY A 270 -16.70 18.97 -0.58
N GLN A 271 -17.33 18.14 -1.43
CA GLN A 271 -16.93 16.75 -1.62
C GLN A 271 -15.50 16.61 -2.17
N ALA A 272 -15.11 17.43 -3.13
CA ALA A 272 -13.76 17.43 -3.68
C ALA A 272 -12.71 17.79 -2.62
N ILE A 273 -12.98 18.78 -1.76
CA ILE A 273 -12.10 19.14 -0.63
C ILE A 273 -11.99 17.97 0.37
N ASN A 274 -13.09 17.28 0.66
CA ASN A 274 -13.07 16.10 1.53
C ASN A 274 -12.22 14.97 0.94
N VAL A 275 -12.32 14.72 -0.38
CA VAL A 275 -11.48 13.74 -1.08
C VAL A 275 -10.00 14.12 -1.01
N LEU A 276 -9.65 15.41 -1.16
CA LEU A 276 -8.28 15.89 -1.00
C LEU A 276 -7.75 15.61 0.40
N SER A 277 -8.53 15.95 1.43
CA SER A 277 -8.17 15.70 2.83
C SER A 277 -7.99 14.22 3.13
N ALA A 278 -8.91 13.37 2.63
CA ALA A 278 -8.82 11.92 2.78
C ALA A 278 -7.58 11.35 2.06
N SER A 279 -7.27 11.82 0.84
CA SER A 279 -6.07 11.40 0.10
C SER A 279 -4.79 11.78 0.83
N ASP A 280 -4.70 12.96 1.42
CA ASP A 280 -3.55 13.37 2.22
C ASP A 280 -3.42 12.53 3.51
N ALA A 281 -4.53 12.12 4.13
CA ALA A 281 -4.50 11.22 5.27
C ALA A 281 -4.00 9.82 4.88
N ILE A 282 -4.46 9.28 3.74
CA ILE A 282 -3.99 8.00 3.19
C ILE A 282 -2.50 8.05 2.87
N ALA A 283 -2.01 9.14 2.26
CA ALA A 283 -0.59 9.31 1.96
C ALA A 283 0.26 9.25 3.24
N ARG A 284 -0.12 9.97 4.31
CA ARG A 284 0.58 9.91 5.61
C ARG A 284 0.55 8.52 6.24
N SER A 285 -0.60 7.82 6.13
CA SER A 285 -0.72 6.45 6.64
C SER A 285 0.17 5.47 5.86
N ASN A 286 0.32 5.66 4.56
CA ASN A 286 1.19 4.86 3.72
C ASN A 286 2.67 5.08 4.06
N ASP A 287 3.10 6.32 4.33
CA ASP A 287 4.47 6.62 4.78
C ASP A 287 4.79 5.93 6.11
N GLU A 288 3.84 5.94 7.04
CA GLU A 288 3.98 5.24 8.32
C GLU A 288 4.03 3.72 8.13
N LEU A 289 3.14 3.18 7.28
CA LEU A 289 3.10 1.74 6.97
C LEU A 289 4.38 1.30 6.24
N SER A 290 4.94 2.13 5.35
CA SER A 290 6.22 1.87 4.68
C SER A 290 7.35 1.68 5.70
N ARG A 291 7.50 2.63 6.63
CA ARG A 291 8.53 2.55 7.69
C ARG A 291 8.36 1.32 8.56
N ARG A 292 7.11 0.99 8.94
CA ARG A 292 6.82 -0.21 9.73
C ARG A 292 7.12 -1.49 8.97
N THR A 293 6.87 -1.51 7.66
CA THR A 293 7.17 -2.65 6.80
C THR A 293 8.68 -2.85 6.66
N GLU A 294 9.46 -1.78 6.47
CA GLU A 294 10.92 -1.83 6.45
C GLU A 294 11.48 -2.34 7.78
N GLN A 295 10.94 -1.89 8.90
CA GLN A 295 11.34 -2.37 10.22
C GLN A 295 10.96 -3.84 10.44
N ALA A 296 9.79 -4.28 9.95
CA ALA A 296 9.38 -5.67 10.00
C ALA A 296 10.32 -6.55 9.16
N ALA A 297 10.73 -6.12 7.96
CA ALA A 297 11.70 -6.81 7.13
C ALA A 297 13.04 -7.02 7.85
N ALA A 298 13.57 -5.97 8.50
CA ALA A 298 14.80 -6.06 9.28
C ALA A 298 14.67 -7.06 10.46
N ASN A 299 13.52 -7.05 11.14
CA ASN A 299 13.26 -7.98 12.25
C ASN A 299 13.13 -9.43 11.76
N VAL A 300 12.50 -9.68 10.61
CA VAL A 300 12.39 -10.99 9.97
C VAL A 300 13.78 -11.51 9.61
N GLN A 301 14.62 -10.70 8.98
CA GLN A 301 16.00 -11.06 8.65
C GLN A 301 16.83 -11.40 9.90
N GLN A 302 16.73 -10.60 10.96
CA GLN A 302 17.41 -10.87 12.22
C GLN A 302 16.92 -12.17 12.87
N THR A 303 15.59 -12.41 12.83
CA THR A 303 15.00 -13.66 13.35
C THR A 303 15.49 -14.87 12.55
N ALA A 304 15.54 -14.78 11.22
CA ALA A 304 16.06 -15.83 10.35
C ALA A 304 17.53 -16.15 10.66
N ALA A 305 18.38 -15.14 10.87
CA ALA A 305 19.78 -15.32 11.29
C ALA A 305 19.88 -16.04 12.65
N THR A 306 19.09 -15.63 13.65
CA THR A 306 19.03 -16.29 14.97
C THR A 306 18.55 -17.73 14.87
N MET A 307 17.57 -18.02 14.00
CA MET A 307 17.07 -19.37 13.74
C MET A 307 18.17 -20.28 13.13
N ASN A 308 18.99 -19.75 12.22
CA ASN A 308 20.12 -20.48 11.65
C ASN A 308 21.16 -20.82 12.74
N GLU A 309 21.50 -19.90 13.62
CA GLU A 309 22.39 -20.14 14.75
C GLU A 309 21.81 -21.18 15.72
N MET A 310 20.51 -21.10 16.01
CA MET A 310 19.82 -22.04 16.88
C MET A 310 19.77 -23.44 16.25
N THR A 311 19.54 -23.54 14.96
CA THR A 311 19.60 -24.83 14.20
C THR A 311 21.00 -25.46 14.26
N ALA A 312 22.06 -24.66 14.11
CA ALA A 312 23.43 -25.11 14.26
C ALA A 312 23.71 -25.59 15.70
N THR A 313 23.22 -24.89 16.71
CA THR A 313 23.35 -25.24 18.13
C THR A 313 22.64 -26.55 18.45
N VAL A 314 21.39 -26.73 17.97
CA VAL A 314 20.62 -27.97 18.16
C VAL A 314 21.33 -29.17 17.47
N LYS A 315 21.87 -28.96 16.29
CA LYS A 315 22.67 -29.97 15.60
C LYS A 315 23.93 -30.34 16.42
N SER A 316 24.67 -29.34 16.93
CA SER A 316 25.84 -29.56 17.80
C SER A 316 25.48 -30.33 19.07
N ASN A 317 24.35 -30.00 19.70
CA ASN A 317 23.86 -30.72 20.88
C ASN A 317 23.55 -32.19 20.56
N THR A 318 22.95 -32.44 19.40
CA THR A 318 22.69 -33.82 18.93
C THR A 318 24.00 -34.62 18.78
N ASP A 319 25.02 -34.02 18.16
CA ASP A 319 26.30 -34.67 17.92
C ASP A 319 27.03 -34.86 19.25
N THR A 320 27.03 -33.88 20.16
CA THR A 320 27.61 -34.00 21.51
C THR A 320 26.91 -35.09 22.32
N ALA A 321 25.59 -35.20 22.27
CA ALA A 321 24.85 -36.24 22.97
C ALA A 321 25.22 -37.64 22.49
N LYS A 322 25.43 -37.82 21.18
CA LYS A 322 25.92 -39.10 20.61
C LYS A 322 27.33 -39.43 21.10
N GLU A 323 28.23 -38.45 21.12
CA GLU A 323 29.61 -38.63 21.59
C GLU A 323 29.64 -39.03 23.06
N VAL A 324 28.88 -38.30 23.93
CA VAL A 324 28.79 -38.63 25.37
C VAL A 324 28.17 -40.00 25.59
N ASN A 325 27.18 -40.39 24.80
CA ASN A 325 26.62 -41.75 24.86
C ASN A 325 27.68 -42.82 24.57
N GLY A 326 28.48 -42.67 23.50
CA GLY A 326 29.57 -43.56 23.18
C GLY A 326 30.66 -43.62 24.25
N LEU A 327 31.01 -42.47 24.86
CA LEU A 327 31.95 -42.39 25.96
C LEU A 327 31.42 -43.09 27.22
N SER A 328 30.14 -42.95 27.50
CA SER A 328 29.46 -43.63 28.62
C SER A 328 29.49 -45.14 28.46
N GLU A 329 29.18 -45.64 27.26
CA GLU A 329 29.25 -47.07 26.96
C GLU A 329 30.67 -47.64 27.16
N ASN A 330 31.69 -46.95 26.65
CA ASN A 330 33.09 -47.34 26.83
C ASN A 330 33.50 -47.31 28.32
N THR A 331 33.06 -46.32 29.08
CA THR A 331 33.33 -46.19 30.52
C THR A 331 32.69 -47.33 31.29
N SER A 332 31.41 -47.64 30.99
CA SER A 332 30.71 -48.78 31.58
C SER A 332 31.45 -50.09 31.32
N HIS A 333 31.85 -50.36 30.09
CA HIS A 333 32.63 -51.55 29.74
C HIS A 333 33.95 -51.61 30.50
N ALA A 334 34.68 -50.49 30.65
CA ALA A 334 35.93 -50.45 31.39
C ALA A 334 35.70 -50.72 32.89
N ALA A 335 34.65 -50.15 33.50
CA ALA A 335 34.31 -50.39 34.90
C ALA A 335 33.89 -51.84 35.17
N ILE A 336 33.08 -52.46 34.30
CA ILE A 336 32.69 -53.87 34.37
C ILE A 336 33.93 -54.76 34.30
N LYS A 337 34.83 -54.46 33.37
CA LYS A 337 36.12 -55.23 33.24
C LYS A 337 36.99 -55.06 34.46
N GLY A 338 37.07 -53.80 35.04
CA GLY A 338 37.77 -53.52 36.26
C GLY A 338 37.23 -54.34 37.45
N GLY A 339 35.88 -54.31 37.60
CA GLY A 339 35.21 -55.13 38.64
C GLY A 339 35.50 -56.60 38.56
N LYS A 340 35.51 -57.16 37.33
CA LYS A 340 35.90 -58.56 37.11
C LYS A 340 37.35 -58.86 37.56
N VAL A 341 38.28 -57.95 37.23
CA VAL A 341 39.70 -58.12 37.65
C VAL A 341 39.80 -58.03 39.19
N MET A 342 39.04 -57.15 39.86
CA MET A 342 39.00 -57.09 41.32
C MET A 342 38.43 -58.37 41.93
N GLN A 343 37.43 -58.98 41.35
CA GLN A 343 36.85 -60.24 41.80
C GLN A 343 37.81 -61.39 41.61
N GLU A 344 38.55 -61.43 40.49
CA GLU A 344 39.65 -62.41 40.29
C GLU A 344 40.76 -62.21 41.32
N MET A 345 41.12 -60.98 41.67
CA MET A 345 42.10 -60.64 42.71
C MET A 345 41.64 -61.10 44.09
N VAL A 346 40.39 -60.93 44.47
CA VAL A 346 39.83 -61.47 45.73
C VAL A 346 39.95 -62.99 45.75
N GLY A 347 39.67 -63.68 44.62
CA GLY A 347 39.83 -65.09 44.50
C GLY A 347 41.30 -65.52 44.73
N MET A 348 42.28 -64.87 44.10
CA MET A 348 43.69 -65.11 44.30
C MET A 348 44.14 -64.86 45.72
N MET A 349 43.65 -63.78 46.40
CA MET A 349 43.96 -63.55 47.78
C MET A 349 43.41 -64.60 48.72
N ALA A 350 42.25 -65.17 48.42
CA ALA A 350 41.68 -66.30 49.18
C ALA A 350 42.50 -67.54 49.03
N GLU A 351 43.04 -67.88 47.82
CA GLU A 351 43.96 -68.97 47.59
C GLU A 351 45.27 -68.78 48.36
N ILE A 352 45.83 -67.54 48.35
CA ILE A 352 47.06 -67.24 49.12
C ILE A 352 46.78 -67.35 50.63
N ALA A 353 45.62 -66.89 51.11
CA ALA A 353 45.26 -67.06 52.53
C ALA A 353 45.15 -68.54 52.95
N ASP A 354 44.53 -69.39 52.10
CA ASP A 354 44.47 -70.83 52.35
C ASP A 354 45.87 -71.45 52.38
N SER A 355 46.72 -71.11 51.39
CA SER A 355 48.08 -71.53 51.34
C SER A 355 48.86 -71.11 52.56
N SER A 356 48.73 -69.85 53.02
CA SER A 356 49.36 -69.37 54.23
C SER A 356 48.90 -70.14 55.47
N LYS A 357 47.61 -70.44 55.59
CA LYS A 357 47.08 -71.27 56.67
C LYS A 357 47.66 -72.70 56.69
N ARG A 358 47.83 -73.28 55.50
CA ARG A 358 48.47 -74.58 55.35
C ARG A 358 49.91 -74.50 55.79
N ILE A 359 50.69 -73.48 55.44
CA ILE A 359 52.07 -73.28 55.85
C ILE A 359 52.13 -73.08 57.40
N ALA A 360 51.22 -72.29 57.98
CA ALA A 360 51.14 -72.13 59.43
C ALA A 360 50.93 -73.45 60.18
N ASN A 361 50.04 -74.29 59.62
CA ASN A 361 49.85 -75.67 60.16
C ASN A 361 51.12 -76.53 60.07
N ILE A 362 51.78 -76.55 58.92
CA ILE A 362 53.01 -77.28 58.70
C ILE A 362 54.11 -76.78 59.68
N THR A 363 54.24 -75.46 59.82
CA THR A 363 55.19 -74.83 60.74
C THR A 363 54.95 -75.22 62.20
N SER A 364 53.66 -75.31 62.61
CA SER A 364 53.24 -75.75 63.91
C SER A 364 53.62 -77.25 64.16
N VAL A 365 53.49 -78.07 63.13
CA VAL A 365 53.95 -79.51 63.21
C VAL A 365 55.46 -79.52 63.34
N ILE A 366 56.22 -78.71 62.58
CA ILE A 366 57.72 -78.66 62.69
C ILE A 366 58.12 -78.21 64.09
N ASP A 367 57.46 -77.17 64.67
CA ASP A 367 57.73 -76.73 66.03
C ASP A 367 57.47 -77.88 67.03
N GLY A 368 56.35 -78.59 66.90
CA GLY A 368 56.02 -79.78 67.66
C GLY A 368 57.09 -80.85 67.54
N ILE A 369 57.59 -81.14 66.32
CA ILE A 369 58.66 -82.12 66.10
C ILE A 369 59.97 -81.62 66.78
N ALA A 370 60.31 -80.37 66.63
CA ALA A 370 61.46 -79.74 67.27
C ALA A 370 61.40 -79.86 68.83
N PHE A 371 60.26 -79.63 69.36
CA PHE A 371 60.01 -79.78 70.79
C PHE A 371 60.22 -81.26 71.25
N GLN A 372 59.60 -82.21 70.52
CA GLN A 372 59.74 -83.65 70.79
C GLN A 372 61.20 -84.07 70.67
N THR A 373 61.92 -83.59 69.63
CA THR A 373 63.34 -83.87 69.41
C THR A 373 64.19 -83.32 70.49
N ASN A 374 63.89 -82.11 71.00
CA ASN A 374 64.57 -81.45 72.14
C ASN A 374 64.39 -82.25 73.43
N ILE A 375 63.16 -82.82 73.66
CA ILE A 375 62.92 -83.74 74.81
C ILE A 375 63.63 -85.07 74.64
N LEU A 376 63.61 -85.64 73.47
CA LEU A 376 64.34 -86.88 73.19
C LEU A 376 65.86 -86.73 73.37
N ALA A 377 66.42 -85.62 72.87
CA ALA A 377 67.82 -85.25 73.06
C ALA A 377 68.16 -84.99 74.53
N LEU A 378 67.28 -84.35 75.24
CA LEU A 378 67.44 -84.16 76.69
C LEU A 378 67.51 -85.52 77.46
N ASN A 379 66.55 -86.41 77.15
CA ASN A 379 66.53 -87.76 77.75
C ASN A 379 67.78 -88.55 77.40
N ALA A 380 68.23 -88.48 76.11
CA ALA A 380 69.46 -89.12 75.65
C ALA A 380 70.73 -88.56 76.40
N ALA A 381 70.79 -87.23 76.57
CA ALA A 381 71.86 -86.58 77.31
C ALA A 381 71.90 -87.00 78.83
N VAL A 382 70.71 -87.09 79.40
CA VAL A 382 70.59 -87.57 80.80
C VAL A 382 71.07 -89.07 80.92
N GLU A 383 70.66 -89.93 80.00
CA GLU A 383 71.04 -91.34 80.01
C GLU A 383 72.52 -91.50 79.65
N ALA A 384 73.10 -90.67 78.73
CA ALA A 384 74.52 -90.57 78.47
C ALA A 384 75.32 -90.14 79.69
N ALA A 385 74.86 -89.20 80.49
CA ALA A 385 75.45 -88.76 81.73
C ALA A 385 75.41 -89.91 82.78
N ARG A 386 74.37 -90.72 82.77
CA ARG A 386 74.20 -91.89 83.68
C ARG A 386 75.15 -93.04 83.35
N ALA A 387 75.56 -93.22 82.07
CA ALA A 387 76.53 -94.20 81.61
C ALA A 387 78.01 -93.86 81.90
N GLY A 388 78.29 -92.69 82.50
CA GLY A 388 79.62 -92.31 82.92
C GLY A 388 80.60 -92.17 81.72
N GLU A 389 81.82 -92.61 81.85
CA GLU A 389 82.88 -92.50 80.84
C GLU A 389 82.54 -93.14 79.47
N GLN A 390 81.75 -94.16 79.48
CA GLN A 390 81.29 -94.81 78.24
C GLN A 390 80.20 -94.01 77.45
N GLY A 391 79.54 -93.05 78.13
CA GLY A 391 78.50 -92.23 77.53
C GLY A 391 78.99 -90.93 76.94
N LYS A 392 80.26 -90.50 77.09
CA LYS A 392 80.76 -89.21 76.63
C LYS A 392 80.49 -88.88 75.18
N GLY A 393 80.71 -89.82 74.27
CA GLY A 393 80.43 -89.64 72.79
C GLY A 393 78.95 -89.38 72.55
N PHE A 394 78.05 -90.12 73.24
CA PHE A 394 76.60 -89.99 73.09
C PHE A 394 76.12 -88.67 73.73
N ALA A 395 76.72 -88.15 74.79
CA ALA A 395 76.39 -86.89 75.38
C ALA A 395 76.67 -85.71 74.42
N VAL A 396 77.77 -85.74 73.64
CA VAL A 396 78.08 -84.71 72.64
C VAL A 396 77.06 -84.69 71.55
N VAL A 397 76.71 -85.91 70.98
CA VAL A 397 75.70 -86.04 69.92
C VAL A 397 74.31 -85.58 70.43
N ALA A 398 73.94 -85.99 71.64
CA ALA A 398 72.66 -85.54 72.24
C ALA A 398 72.66 -84.02 72.46
N GLY A 399 73.76 -83.40 72.85
CA GLY A 399 73.90 -81.93 72.94
C GLY A 399 73.78 -81.27 71.60
N GLU A 400 74.36 -81.80 70.57
CA GLU A 400 74.26 -81.27 69.18
C GLU A 400 72.83 -81.41 68.61
N VAL A 401 72.16 -82.59 68.81
CA VAL A 401 70.76 -82.79 68.44
C VAL A 401 69.85 -81.87 69.18
N ARG A 402 70.08 -81.60 70.49
CA ARG A 402 69.33 -80.65 71.28
C ARG A 402 69.48 -79.21 70.74
N SER A 403 70.72 -78.78 70.48
CA SER A 403 70.99 -77.48 69.85
C SER A 403 70.34 -77.35 68.48
N LEU A 404 70.35 -78.37 67.62
CA LEU A 404 69.70 -78.39 66.37
C LEU A 404 68.16 -78.27 66.54
N ALA A 405 67.59 -79.02 67.51
CA ALA A 405 66.13 -78.92 67.80
C ALA A 405 65.72 -77.54 68.25
N GLN A 406 66.55 -76.92 69.18
CA GLN A 406 66.27 -75.53 69.63
C GLN A 406 66.36 -74.49 68.45
N ARG A 407 67.34 -74.68 67.56
CA ARG A 407 67.47 -73.84 66.33
C ARG A 407 66.28 -74.03 65.44
N SER A 408 65.81 -75.27 65.22
CA SER A 408 64.66 -75.58 64.43
C SER A 408 63.38 -74.98 64.99
N ALA A 409 63.17 -75.12 66.33
CA ALA A 409 62.02 -74.43 67.03
C ALA A 409 62.04 -72.95 66.81
N LYS A 410 63.19 -72.30 66.95
CA LYS A 410 63.36 -70.86 66.76
C LYS A 410 63.05 -70.49 65.31
N ALA A 411 63.58 -71.20 64.34
CA ALA A 411 63.28 -70.97 62.92
C ALA A 411 61.79 -71.16 62.60
N ALA A 412 61.15 -72.25 63.12
CA ALA A 412 59.74 -72.49 63.00
C ALA A 412 58.85 -71.30 63.56
N SER A 413 59.23 -70.78 64.73
CA SER A 413 58.58 -69.59 65.34
C SER A 413 58.75 -68.35 64.49
N GLU A 414 59.94 -68.09 63.95
CA GLU A 414 60.18 -66.97 63.02
C GLU A 414 59.33 -67.12 61.72
N ILE A 415 59.25 -68.30 61.12
CA ILE A 415 58.41 -68.61 59.96
C ILE A 415 56.92 -68.37 60.30
N LYS A 416 56.49 -68.89 61.49
CA LYS A 416 55.10 -68.67 61.97
C LYS A 416 54.72 -67.18 62.01
N ASN A 417 55.56 -66.30 62.63
CA ASN A 417 55.36 -64.92 62.69
C ASN A 417 55.29 -64.21 61.31
N LEU A 418 56.19 -64.68 60.35
CA LEU A 418 56.17 -64.17 58.98
C LEU A 418 54.90 -64.58 58.26
N VAL A 419 54.44 -65.83 58.47
CA VAL A 419 53.18 -66.32 57.87
C VAL A 419 51.96 -65.59 58.45
N GLU A 420 51.89 -65.39 59.76
CA GLU A 420 50.80 -64.59 60.40
C GLU A 420 50.75 -63.14 59.88
N THR A 421 51.94 -62.53 59.76
CA THR A 421 52.06 -61.19 59.19
C THR A 421 51.60 -61.14 57.72
N SER A 422 52.02 -62.18 56.93
CA SER A 422 51.62 -62.32 55.52
C SER A 422 50.10 -62.54 55.39
N ALA A 423 49.51 -63.39 56.22
CA ALA A 423 48.06 -63.65 56.21
C ALA A 423 47.26 -62.39 56.51
N SER A 424 47.74 -61.57 57.53
CA SER A 424 47.09 -60.27 57.82
C SER A 424 47.17 -59.31 56.63
N ARG A 425 48.32 -59.24 55.93
CA ARG A 425 48.47 -58.38 54.74
C ARG A 425 47.59 -58.87 53.57
N VAL A 426 47.51 -60.22 53.38
CA VAL A 426 46.63 -60.79 52.38
C VAL A 426 45.15 -60.48 52.66
N GLN A 427 44.74 -60.60 53.92
CA GLN A 427 43.37 -60.22 54.29
C GLN A 427 43.12 -58.76 54.00
N SER A 428 44.01 -57.84 54.40
CA SER A 428 43.90 -56.45 54.07
C SER A 428 43.86 -56.18 52.55
N GLY A 429 44.66 -56.88 51.78
CA GLY A 429 44.65 -56.82 50.31
C GLY A 429 43.35 -57.33 49.70
N SER A 430 42.76 -58.39 50.27
CA SER A 430 41.42 -58.85 49.88
C SER A 430 40.31 -57.81 50.17
N ASP A 431 40.35 -57.23 51.37
CA ASP A 431 39.34 -56.20 51.77
C ASP A 431 39.43 -54.94 50.84
N HIS A 432 40.65 -54.52 50.48
CA HIS A 432 40.87 -53.47 49.52
C HIS A 432 40.40 -53.82 48.10
N ALA A 433 40.63 -55.01 47.65
CA ALA A 433 40.16 -55.44 46.32
C ALA A 433 38.63 -55.52 46.26
N ASP A 434 37.99 -56.02 47.33
CA ASP A 434 36.53 -56.07 47.45
C ASP A 434 35.92 -54.66 47.45
N ALA A 435 36.48 -53.77 48.25
CA ALA A 435 36.05 -52.35 48.27
C ALA A 435 36.24 -51.68 46.89
N ALA A 436 37.34 -51.95 46.18
CA ALA A 436 37.55 -51.47 44.81
C ALA A 436 36.52 -52.08 43.82
N GLY A 437 36.15 -53.34 43.99
CA GLY A 437 35.11 -54.00 43.23
C GLY A 437 33.72 -53.30 43.43
N HIS A 438 33.38 -52.99 44.67
CA HIS A 438 32.17 -52.22 44.94
C HIS A 438 32.20 -50.83 44.30
N THR A 439 33.32 -50.11 44.36
CA THR A 439 33.48 -48.81 43.71
C THR A 439 33.29 -48.91 42.19
N MET A 440 33.81 -49.98 41.57
CA MET A 440 33.57 -50.22 40.12
C MET A 440 32.10 -50.46 39.81
N GLN A 441 31.32 -51.12 40.66
CA GLN A 441 29.88 -51.28 40.52
C GLN A 441 29.14 -49.94 40.66
N GLU A 442 29.50 -49.12 41.62
CA GLU A 442 28.95 -47.76 41.78
C GLU A 442 29.21 -46.91 40.53
N ILE A 443 30.39 -47.00 39.91
CA ILE A 443 30.71 -46.32 38.64
C ILE A 443 29.77 -46.82 37.51
N VAL A 444 29.53 -48.10 37.41
CA VAL A 444 28.59 -48.67 36.42
C VAL A 444 27.20 -48.09 36.61
N ASP A 445 26.70 -48.05 37.81
CA ASP A 445 25.37 -47.51 38.14
C ASP A 445 25.28 -45.99 37.83
N GLN A 446 26.29 -45.22 38.13
CA GLN A 446 26.38 -43.79 37.81
C GLN A 446 26.40 -43.56 36.28
N VAL A 447 27.17 -44.35 35.55
CA VAL A 447 27.23 -44.27 34.08
C VAL A 447 25.88 -44.64 33.43
N GLN A 448 25.15 -45.59 33.98
CA GLN A 448 23.79 -45.93 33.53
C GLN A 448 22.85 -44.72 33.71
N ASN A 449 22.95 -44.01 34.85
CA ASN A 449 22.17 -42.81 35.09
C ASN A 449 22.55 -41.70 34.10
N VAL A 450 23.84 -41.49 33.79
CA VAL A 450 24.26 -40.53 32.75
C VAL A 450 23.69 -40.91 31.40
N THR A 451 23.71 -42.18 31.01
CA THR A 451 23.15 -42.67 29.74
C THR A 451 21.66 -42.38 29.63
N ALA A 452 20.89 -42.56 30.73
CA ALA A 452 19.47 -42.22 30.77
C ALA A 452 19.21 -40.72 30.58
N LEU A 453 20.03 -39.86 31.21
CA LEU A 453 19.93 -38.39 31.04
C LEU A 453 20.28 -37.95 29.60
N ILE A 454 21.29 -38.56 28.98
CA ILE A 454 21.66 -38.30 27.60
C ILE A 454 20.55 -38.73 26.62
N ALA A 455 19.85 -39.82 26.90
CA ALA A 455 18.68 -40.23 26.11
C ALA A 455 17.56 -39.19 26.20
N GLN A 456 17.30 -38.62 27.38
CA GLN A 456 16.34 -37.50 27.53
C GLN A 456 16.77 -36.24 26.76
N ILE A 457 18.04 -35.85 26.87
CA ILE A 457 18.59 -34.69 26.12
C ILE A 457 18.45 -34.95 24.61
N SER A 458 18.76 -36.13 24.11
CA SER A 458 18.60 -36.48 22.70
C SER A 458 17.14 -36.38 22.25
N GLY A 459 16.18 -36.83 23.05
CA GLY A 459 14.77 -36.71 22.78
C GLY A 459 14.32 -35.26 22.70
N ALA A 460 14.66 -34.45 23.70
CA ALA A 460 14.35 -33.02 23.73
C ALA A 460 14.99 -32.25 22.57
N THR A 461 16.22 -32.59 22.18
CA THR A 461 16.90 -31.97 21.06
C THR A 461 16.26 -32.32 19.72
N ALA A 462 15.73 -33.54 19.57
CA ALA A 462 14.97 -33.94 18.39
C ALA A 462 13.65 -33.18 18.28
N GLU A 463 12.93 -32.99 19.39
CA GLU A 463 11.71 -32.16 19.44
C GLU A 463 12.02 -30.70 19.10
N GLN A 464 13.12 -30.14 19.61
CA GLN A 464 13.59 -28.80 19.27
C GLN A 464 13.88 -28.67 17.77
N ALA A 465 14.47 -29.64 17.12
CA ALA A 465 14.73 -29.62 15.68
C ALA A 465 13.43 -29.54 14.87
N ILE A 466 12.39 -30.29 15.27
CA ILE A 466 11.06 -30.23 14.64
C ILE A 466 10.43 -28.85 14.84
N ALA A 467 10.45 -28.33 16.06
CA ALA A 467 9.91 -27.01 16.39
C ALA A 467 10.62 -25.89 15.60
N LEU A 468 11.94 -25.94 15.48
CA LEU A 468 12.72 -24.99 14.70
C LEU A 468 12.35 -25.00 13.22
N THR A 469 12.07 -26.17 12.65
CA THR A 469 11.58 -26.27 11.26
C THR A 469 10.23 -25.55 11.09
N GLN A 470 9.31 -25.71 12.04
CA GLN A 470 8.01 -25.02 12.01
C GLN A 470 8.16 -23.50 12.14
N VAL A 471 9.04 -23.05 13.05
CA VAL A 471 9.33 -21.62 13.20
C VAL A 471 9.99 -21.05 11.94
N SER A 472 10.90 -21.79 11.31
CA SER A 472 11.53 -21.37 10.03
C SER A 472 10.49 -21.14 8.94
N THR A 473 9.54 -22.06 8.77
CA THR A 473 8.43 -21.88 7.81
C THR A 473 7.60 -20.64 8.14
N ALA A 474 7.28 -20.41 9.41
CA ALA A 474 6.54 -19.21 9.80
C ALA A 474 7.31 -17.91 9.55
N VAL A 475 8.63 -17.94 9.66
CA VAL A 475 9.49 -16.77 9.33
C VAL A 475 9.51 -16.51 7.82
N GLU A 476 9.54 -17.57 6.98
CA GLU A 476 9.41 -17.45 5.52
C GLU A 476 8.05 -16.84 5.14
N ASP A 477 6.96 -17.29 5.75
CA ASP A 477 5.63 -16.70 5.53
C ASP A 477 5.57 -15.22 5.92
N LEU A 478 6.24 -14.83 7.02
CA LEU A 478 6.34 -13.43 7.43
C LEU A 478 7.16 -12.58 6.45
N ASP A 479 8.20 -13.14 5.84
CA ASP A 479 8.98 -12.46 4.81
C ASP A 479 8.11 -12.18 3.57
N ASP A 480 7.37 -13.17 3.10
CA ASP A 480 6.42 -13.03 2.00
C ASP A 480 5.34 -11.97 2.28
N ILE A 481 4.76 -11.99 3.49
CA ILE A 481 3.76 -10.98 3.91
C ILE A 481 4.39 -9.58 3.91
N THR A 482 5.64 -9.46 4.35
CA THR A 482 6.34 -8.18 4.39
C THR A 482 6.59 -7.63 2.98
N HIS A 483 7.00 -8.48 2.05
CA HIS A 483 7.13 -8.10 0.64
C HIS A 483 5.79 -7.71 0.01
N GLN A 484 4.71 -8.45 0.28
CA GLN A 484 3.37 -8.10 -0.18
C GLN A 484 2.90 -6.74 0.39
N ASN A 485 3.20 -6.47 1.66
CA ASN A 485 2.86 -5.18 2.27
C ASN A 485 3.59 -4.03 1.60
N ALA A 486 4.89 -4.18 1.27
CA ALA A 486 5.64 -3.16 0.52
C ALA A 486 5.01 -2.86 -0.85
N ALA A 487 4.61 -3.90 -1.59
CA ALA A 487 3.92 -3.74 -2.86
C ALA A 487 2.56 -3.01 -2.72
N ARG A 488 1.76 -3.38 -1.71
CA ARG A 488 0.46 -2.74 -1.42
C ARG A 488 0.60 -1.28 -1.00
N VAL A 489 1.63 -0.94 -0.26
CA VAL A 489 1.94 0.45 0.11
C VAL A 489 2.21 1.29 -1.13
N ALA A 490 3.02 0.78 -2.07
CA ALA A 490 3.31 1.46 -3.33
C ALA A 490 2.04 1.67 -4.17
N GLU A 491 1.20 0.65 -4.32
CA GLU A 491 -0.08 0.73 -5.05
C GLU A 491 -1.04 1.74 -4.41
N SER A 492 -1.15 1.72 -3.07
CA SER A 492 -2.00 2.65 -2.31
C SER A 492 -1.51 4.10 -2.43
N ALA A 493 -0.19 4.32 -2.44
CA ALA A 493 0.39 5.65 -2.65
C ALA A 493 0.07 6.20 -4.04
N GLU A 494 0.18 5.37 -5.09
CA GLU A 494 -0.21 5.75 -6.45
C GLU A 494 -1.71 6.05 -6.56
N ALA A 495 -2.57 5.22 -5.97
CA ALA A 495 -4.03 5.44 -5.96
C ALA A 495 -4.40 6.75 -5.26
N SER A 496 -3.77 7.04 -4.11
CA SER A 496 -3.94 8.30 -3.38
C SER A 496 -3.51 9.51 -4.22
N GLY A 497 -2.38 9.40 -4.93
CA GLY A 497 -1.90 10.43 -5.86
C GLY A 497 -2.90 10.71 -6.98
N ARG A 498 -3.48 9.66 -7.59
CA ARG A 498 -4.53 9.79 -8.61
C ARG A 498 -5.79 10.46 -8.08
N MET A 499 -6.25 10.06 -6.88
CA MET A 499 -7.42 10.70 -6.24
C MET A 499 -7.20 12.19 -5.98
N LYS A 500 -6.04 12.56 -5.48
CA LYS A 500 -5.65 13.96 -5.25
C LYS A 500 -5.66 14.77 -6.56
N HIS A 501 -5.12 14.21 -7.62
CA HIS A 501 -5.11 14.85 -8.94
C HIS A 501 -6.55 15.05 -9.47
N GLN A 502 -7.40 14.03 -9.41
CA GLN A 502 -8.80 14.12 -9.86
C GLN A 502 -9.62 15.13 -9.04
N ALA A 503 -9.45 15.14 -7.71
CA ALA A 503 -10.13 16.10 -6.85
C ALA A 503 -9.70 17.54 -7.15
N ASN A 504 -8.42 17.80 -7.39
CA ASN A 504 -7.93 19.12 -7.81
C ASN A 504 -8.55 19.56 -9.13
N ARG A 505 -8.64 18.66 -10.11
CA ARG A 505 -9.29 18.94 -11.40
C ARG A 505 -10.78 19.25 -11.25
N LEU A 506 -11.48 18.56 -10.33
CA LEU A 506 -12.86 18.87 -9.99
C LEU A 506 -13.00 20.28 -9.40
N VAL A 507 -12.13 20.64 -8.44
CA VAL A 507 -12.12 21.98 -7.84
C VAL A 507 -11.87 23.04 -8.91
N GLU A 508 -10.93 22.83 -9.82
CA GLU A 508 -10.64 23.75 -10.92
C GLU A 508 -11.84 23.90 -11.86
N ALA A 509 -12.46 22.78 -12.27
CA ALA A 509 -13.66 22.81 -13.14
C ALA A 509 -14.83 23.59 -12.51
N ILE A 510 -15.03 23.43 -11.20
CA ILE A 510 -16.11 24.10 -10.48
C ILE A 510 -15.80 25.58 -10.22
N SER A 511 -14.54 25.94 -10.07
CA SER A 511 -14.12 27.34 -9.83
C SER A 511 -14.58 28.31 -10.92
N VAL A 512 -14.78 27.80 -12.14
CA VAL A 512 -15.33 28.56 -13.28
C VAL A 512 -16.74 29.12 -12.97
N PHE A 513 -17.52 28.44 -12.11
CA PHE A 513 -18.89 28.80 -11.75
C PHE A 513 -18.97 29.52 -10.40
N ARG A 514 -17.88 29.69 -9.70
CA ARG A 514 -17.74 30.50 -8.51
C ARG A 514 -17.27 31.92 -8.88
#